data_a4195f0aea11b1bc5cd2546c32fc61f3
#
_entry.id   a4195f0aea11b1bc5cd2546c32fc61f3
#
_cell.length_a   1.000
_cell.length_b   1.000
_cell.length_c   1.000
_cell.angle_alpha   90.00
_cell.angle_beta   90.00
_cell.angle_gamma   90.00
#
_symmetry.space_group_name_H-M   'P 1'
#
loop_
_entity.id
_entity.type
_entity.pdbx_description
1 polymer ?
#
loop_
_entity_poly.entity_id
_entity_poly.type
_entity_poly.pdbx_seq_one_letter_code
_entity_poly.pdbx_strand_id
1 'polypeptide(L)'
;KNGGTGIVMDVNTGAIIAMASYPNYDLNEPGVLFDDTLKSQLDAALAKIDADRSSYESEEKYAEARSKAINNAVQTQWRNKCIDSTYEPGSTFKPITLAAALEEGKVSKSSTFYCGGYTTVPGWNDRIWCSNHSGHGQQTLIEAVGHSCNPAFIKMGLSIGTETYYKYLQSFGLMD
;
A
#
# COMPACT_ATOMS: atom_id res chain seq x y z
N LYS A 1 7.23 -0.14 -12.45
CA LYS A 1 6.44 -1.17 -11.72
C LYS A 1 5.17 -1.43 -12.52
N ASN A 2 5.04 -2.61 -13.09
CA ASN A 2 3.94 -2.96 -13.98
C ASN A 2 3.08 -4.05 -13.32
N GLY A 3 2.36 -3.69 -12.27
CA GLY A 3 1.48 -4.63 -11.59
C GLY A 3 0.23 -3.92 -11.07
N GLY A 4 -0.84 -4.68 -10.87
CA GLY A 4 -2.09 -4.17 -10.35
C GLY A 4 -2.94 -5.29 -9.75
N THR A 5 -3.87 -4.89 -8.90
CA THR A 5 -4.87 -5.76 -8.32
C THR A 5 -6.24 -5.11 -8.43
N GLY A 6 -7.28 -5.92 -8.51
CA GLY A 6 -8.66 -5.46 -8.53
C GLY A 6 -9.54 -6.41 -7.74
N ILE A 7 -10.41 -5.84 -6.91
CA ILE A 7 -11.43 -6.59 -6.16
C ILE A 7 -12.78 -5.92 -6.45
N VAL A 8 -13.78 -6.74 -6.74
CA VAL A 8 -15.18 -6.31 -6.85
C VAL A 8 -15.97 -6.97 -5.74
N MET A 9 -16.63 -6.16 -4.93
CA MET A 9 -17.36 -6.60 -3.75
C MET A 9 -18.81 -6.10 -3.79
N ASP A 10 -19.75 -6.92 -3.41
CA ASP A 10 -21.13 -6.51 -3.15
C ASP A 10 -21.17 -5.71 -1.83
N VAL A 11 -21.57 -4.46 -1.92
CA VAL A 11 -21.55 -3.55 -0.76
C VAL A 11 -22.59 -3.88 0.31
N ASN A 12 -23.63 -4.65 -0.02
CA ASN A 12 -24.70 -5.01 0.92
C ASN A 12 -24.37 -6.28 1.70
N THR A 13 -23.64 -7.19 1.10
CA THR A 13 -23.37 -8.53 1.66
C THR A 13 -21.90 -8.73 2.05
N GLY A 14 -20.98 -7.90 1.52
CA GLY A 14 -19.54 -8.09 1.65
C GLY A 14 -18.99 -9.23 0.78
N ALA A 15 -19.82 -9.86 -0.06
CA ALA A 15 -19.40 -10.97 -0.92
C ALA A 15 -18.41 -10.48 -1.98
N ILE A 16 -17.30 -11.19 -2.12
CA ILE A 16 -16.32 -10.94 -3.20
C ILE A 16 -16.88 -11.53 -4.49
N ILE A 17 -17.22 -10.66 -5.45
CA ILE A 17 -17.76 -11.04 -6.77
C ILE A 17 -16.62 -11.43 -7.71
N ALA A 18 -15.51 -10.68 -7.67
CA ALA A 18 -14.34 -10.93 -8.49
C ALA A 18 -13.08 -10.46 -7.80
N MET A 19 -11.96 -11.13 -8.07
CA MET A 19 -10.64 -10.78 -7.58
C MET A 19 -9.62 -11.13 -8.65
N ALA A 20 -8.76 -10.18 -9.00
CA ALA A 20 -7.74 -10.37 -10.03
C ALA A 20 -6.44 -9.67 -9.65
N SER A 21 -5.32 -10.24 -10.08
CA SER A 21 -4.00 -9.63 -9.95
C SER A 21 -3.22 -9.74 -11.26
N TYR A 22 -2.39 -8.74 -11.53
CA TYR A 22 -1.50 -8.68 -12.69
C TYR A 22 -0.06 -8.36 -12.21
N PRO A 23 1.00 -8.90 -12.78
CA PRO A 23 0.97 -10.02 -13.72
C PRO A 23 0.36 -11.28 -13.10
N ASN A 24 -0.23 -12.10 -13.97
CA ASN A 24 -0.78 -13.42 -13.66
C ASN A 24 0.13 -14.50 -14.26
N TYR A 25 -0.26 -15.76 -14.18
CA TYR A 25 0.44 -16.89 -14.76
C TYR A 25 -0.52 -17.83 -15.50
N ASP A 26 0.00 -18.67 -16.38
CA ASP A 26 -0.79 -19.69 -17.06
C ASP A 26 -0.99 -20.88 -16.13
N LEU A 27 -2.25 -21.21 -15.83
CA LEU A 27 -2.62 -22.36 -15.01
C LEU A 27 -2.26 -23.71 -15.63
N ASN A 28 -2.05 -23.76 -16.97
CA ASN A 28 -1.59 -24.96 -17.65
C ASN A 28 -0.07 -25.13 -17.57
N GLU A 29 0.68 -24.04 -17.30
CA GLU A 29 2.12 -24.02 -17.14
C GLU A 29 2.55 -23.32 -15.84
N PRO A 30 2.08 -23.78 -14.67
CA PRO A 30 2.22 -23.05 -13.41
C PRO A 30 3.69 -22.87 -12.97
N GLY A 31 4.59 -23.70 -13.46
CA GLY A 31 6.03 -23.61 -13.16
C GLY A 31 6.79 -22.60 -14.01
N VAL A 32 6.15 -22.06 -15.06
CA VAL A 32 6.77 -21.05 -15.92
C VAL A 32 6.58 -19.66 -15.34
N LEU A 33 7.66 -18.89 -15.23
CA LEU A 33 7.57 -17.50 -14.79
C LEU A 33 7.15 -16.61 -15.97
N PHE A 34 6.08 -15.84 -15.79
CA PHE A 34 5.57 -14.83 -16.73
C PHE A 34 5.96 -13.40 -16.35
N ASP A 35 6.21 -13.16 -15.06
CA ASP A 35 6.63 -11.85 -14.55
C ASP A 35 8.11 -11.63 -14.84
N ASP A 36 8.43 -10.67 -15.71
CA ASP A 36 9.81 -10.37 -16.12
C ASP A 36 10.66 -9.85 -14.94
N THR A 37 10.04 -9.23 -13.95
CA THR A 37 10.74 -8.82 -12.73
C THR A 37 11.16 -10.04 -11.91
N LEU A 38 10.26 -11.01 -11.74
CA LEU A 38 10.59 -12.26 -11.05
C LEU A 38 11.64 -13.09 -11.82
N LYS A 39 11.57 -13.14 -13.15
CA LYS A 39 12.60 -13.77 -13.98
C LYS A 39 13.98 -13.16 -13.71
N SER A 40 14.07 -11.82 -13.80
CA SER A 40 15.32 -11.11 -13.57
C SER A 40 15.87 -11.32 -12.15
N GLN A 41 14.99 -11.37 -11.15
CA GLN A 41 15.38 -11.64 -9.75
C GLN A 41 15.86 -13.08 -9.58
N LEU A 42 15.19 -14.05 -10.22
CA LEU A 42 15.62 -15.45 -10.20
C LEU A 42 16.98 -15.62 -10.88
N ASP A 43 17.16 -15.02 -12.07
CA ASP A 43 18.45 -15.09 -12.79
C ASP A 43 19.60 -14.52 -11.95
N ALA A 44 19.38 -13.38 -11.29
CA ALA A 44 20.38 -12.80 -10.39
C ALA A 44 20.66 -13.70 -9.16
N ALA A 45 19.62 -14.33 -8.60
CA ALA A 45 19.80 -15.26 -7.48
C ALA A 45 20.57 -16.52 -7.90
N LEU A 46 20.24 -17.10 -9.06
CA LEU A 46 20.94 -18.26 -9.60
C LEU A 46 22.40 -17.94 -9.94
N ALA A 47 22.65 -16.79 -10.57
CA ALA A 47 24.03 -16.35 -10.87
C ALA A 47 24.88 -16.22 -9.60
N LYS A 48 24.29 -15.72 -8.50
CA LYS A 48 24.96 -15.64 -7.20
C LYS A 48 25.26 -17.03 -6.62
N ILE A 49 24.29 -17.94 -6.64
CA ILE A 49 24.46 -19.33 -6.18
C ILE A 49 25.55 -20.02 -7.00
N ASP A 50 25.58 -19.81 -8.32
CA ASP A 50 26.54 -20.40 -9.23
C ASP A 50 27.98 -19.86 -9.02
N ALA A 51 28.10 -18.56 -8.72
CA ALA A 51 29.38 -17.94 -8.39
C ALA A 51 29.97 -18.50 -7.07
N ASP A 52 29.10 -18.83 -6.11
CA ASP A 52 29.47 -19.34 -4.81
C ASP A 52 29.51 -20.91 -4.77
N ARG A 53 29.45 -21.59 -5.93
CA ARG A 53 29.34 -23.05 -6.03
C ARG A 53 30.38 -23.81 -5.20
N SER A 54 31.63 -23.35 -5.18
CA SER A 54 32.73 -23.99 -4.42
C SER A 54 32.57 -23.87 -2.89
N SER A 55 31.65 -23.03 -2.40
CA SER A 55 31.38 -22.86 -0.97
C SER A 55 30.38 -23.90 -0.42
N TYR A 56 29.70 -24.64 -1.28
CA TYR A 56 28.73 -25.64 -0.87
C TYR A 56 29.42 -26.94 -0.46
N GLU A 57 28.95 -27.55 0.62
CA GLU A 57 29.52 -28.79 1.20
C GLU A 57 29.45 -29.98 0.23
N SER A 58 28.48 -29.99 -0.69
CA SER A 58 28.30 -31.03 -1.69
C SER A 58 27.54 -30.51 -2.91
N GLU A 59 27.62 -31.23 -4.03
CA GLU A 59 26.83 -30.95 -5.23
C GLU A 59 25.32 -31.05 -4.97
N GLU A 60 24.93 -31.91 -4.03
CA GLU A 60 23.53 -32.04 -3.61
C GLU A 60 23.02 -30.76 -2.91
N LYS A 61 23.82 -30.16 -2.03
CA LYS A 61 23.51 -28.89 -1.36
C LYS A 61 23.46 -27.73 -2.34
N TYR A 62 24.32 -27.69 -3.31
CA TYR A 62 24.26 -26.73 -4.39
C TYR A 62 22.95 -26.86 -5.21
N ALA A 63 22.59 -28.09 -5.64
CA ALA A 63 21.34 -28.34 -6.37
C ALA A 63 20.11 -28.01 -5.55
N GLU A 64 20.13 -28.31 -4.23
CA GLU A 64 19.06 -27.92 -3.30
C GLU A 64 18.88 -26.39 -3.24
N ALA A 65 19.96 -25.62 -3.15
CA ALA A 65 19.93 -24.16 -3.14
C ALA A 65 19.31 -23.58 -4.43
N ARG A 66 19.69 -24.10 -5.58
CA ARG A 66 19.10 -23.72 -6.88
C ARG A 66 17.60 -24.04 -6.94
N SER A 67 17.23 -25.26 -6.57
CA SER A 67 15.83 -25.71 -6.55
C SER A 67 14.98 -24.84 -5.62
N LYS A 68 15.51 -24.47 -4.46
CA LYS A 68 14.84 -23.56 -3.51
C LYS A 68 14.63 -22.17 -4.10
N ALA A 69 15.62 -21.62 -4.81
CA ALA A 69 15.49 -20.32 -5.47
C ALA A 69 14.39 -20.35 -6.55
N ILE A 70 14.36 -21.38 -7.39
CA ILE A 70 13.35 -21.57 -8.43
C ILE A 70 11.95 -21.71 -7.78
N ASN A 71 11.80 -22.58 -6.81
CA ASN A 71 10.53 -22.81 -6.12
C ASN A 71 10.01 -21.54 -5.45
N ASN A 72 10.89 -20.76 -4.80
CA ASN A 72 10.49 -19.49 -4.20
C ASN A 72 9.98 -18.48 -5.23
N ALA A 73 10.61 -18.38 -6.40
CA ALA A 73 10.16 -17.49 -7.47
C ALA A 73 8.77 -17.91 -8.00
N VAL A 74 8.58 -19.21 -8.26
CA VAL A 74 7.31 -19.78 -8.72
C VAL A 74 6.20 -19.58 -7.67
N GLN A 75 6.46 -19.87 -6.41
CA GLN A 75 5.50 -19.65 -5.32
C GLN A 75 5.16 -18.16 -5.16
N THR A 76 6.13 -17.26 -5.36
CA THR A 76 5.89 -15.81 -5.33
C THR A 76 4.96 -15.38 -6.45
N GLN A 77 5.07 -15.97 -7.65
CA GLN A 77 4.17 -15.74 -8.76
C GLN A 77 2.72 -16.20 -8.47
N TRP A 78 2.57 -17.32 -7.76
CA TRP A 78 1.25 -17.89 -7.44
C TRP A 78 0.49 -17.10 -6.35
N ARG A 79 1.18 -16.24 -5.60
CA ARG A 79 0.54 -15.49 -4.52
C ARG A 79 -0.57 -14.58 -5.04
N ASN A 80 -1.71 -14.60 -4.37
CA ASN A 80 -2.78 -13.66 -4.65
C ASN A 80 -2.45 -12.29 -4.07
N LYS A 81 -2.01 -11.39 -4.92
CA LYS A 81 -1.59 -10.03 -4.51
C LYS A 81 -2.71 -9.22 -3.86
N CYS A 82 -3.97 -9.57 -4.08
CA CYS A 82 -5.10 -8.91 -3.43
C CYS A 82 -5.16 -9.20 -1.92
N ILE A 83 -4.59 -10.33 -1.49
CA ILE A 83 -4.65 -10.80 -0.10
C ILE A 83 -3.27 -10.73 0.56
N ASP A 84 -2.23 -11.11 -0.19
CA ASP A 84 -0.87 -11.29 0.35
C ASP A 84 0.00 -10.04 0.31
N SER A 85 -0.35 -9.05 -0.53
CA SER A 85 0.50 -7.88 -0.74
C SER A 85 0.00 -6.69 0.06
N THR A 86 0.91 -6.03 0.77
CA THR A 86 0.66 -4.74 1.40
C THR A 86 1.03 -3.60 0.46
N TYR A 87 0.37 -2.46 0.61
CA TYR A 87 0.67 -1.24 -0.13
C TYR A 87 0.40 -0.01 0.74
N GLU A 88 1.02 1.10 0.40
CA GLU A 88 0.72 2.39 1.02
C GLU A 88 -0.52 3.00 0.34
N PRO A 89 -1.66 3.11 1.05
CA PRO A 89 -2.92 3.56 0.43
C PRO A 89 -2.87 5.03 -0.01
N GLY A 90 -1.97 5.83 0.55
CA GLY A 90 -1.85 7.24 0.22
C GLY A 90 -3.16 8.00 0.46
N SER A 91 -3.53 8.86 -0.49
CA SER A 91 -4.73 9.71 -0.37
C SER A 91 -6.06 8.96 -0.38
N THR A 92 -6.09 7.70 -0.77
CA THR A 92 -7.31 6.88 -0.70
C THR A 92 -7.69 6.53 0.75
N PHE A 93 -6.78 6.74 1.71
CA PHE A 93 -7.03 6.61 3.13
C PHE A 93 -7.75 7.82 3.77
N LYS A 94 -7.71 8.98 3.12
CA LYS A 94 -8.27 10.24 3.62
C LYS A 94 -9.78 10.21 3.93
N PRO A 95 -10.64 9.49 3.20
CA PRO A 95 -12.05 9.32 3.57
C PRO A 95 -12.27 8.81 4.99
N ILE A 96 -11.41 7.93 5.51
CA ILE A 96 -11.51 7.42 6.89
C ILE A 96 -11.22 8.55 7.88
N THR A 97 -10.18 9.35 7.64
CA THR A 97 -9.87 10.53 8.46
C THR A 97 -11.02 11.53 8.45
N LEU A 98 -11.61 11.77 7.28
CA LEU A 98 -12.74 12.68 7.13
C LEU A 98 -13.98 12.19 7.89
N ALA A 99 -14.31 10.90 7.74
CA ALA A 99 -15.45 10.29 8.42
C ALA A 99 -15.29 10.40 9.94
N ALA A 100 -14.14 10.04 10.48
CA ALA A 100 -13.84 10.15 11.90
C ALA A 100 -13.92 11.62 12.39
N ALA A 101 -13.37 12.57 11.63
CA ALA A 101 -13.39 13.98 12.01
C ALA A 101 -14.81 14.58 12.01
N LEU A 102 -15.66 14.15 11.09
CA LEU A 102 -17.07 14.56 11.02
C LEU A 102 -17.87 13.94 12.17
N GLU A 103 -17.73 12.65 12.41
CA GLU A 103 -18.44 11.92 13.47
C GLU A 103 -18.10 12.48 14.86
N GLU A 104 -16.83 12.77 15.11
CA GLU A 104 -16.36 13.39 16.35
C GLU A 104 -16.66 14.91 16.46
N GLY A 105 -17.35 15.49 15.47
CA GLY A 105 -17.66 16.91 15.46
C GLY A 105 -16.44 17.85 15.41
N LYS A 106 -15.26 17.30 15.03
CA LYS A 106 -14.02 18.09 14.92
C LYS A 106 -14.03 19.01 13.71
N VAL A 107 -14.80 18.66 12.69
CA VAL A 107 -15.04 19.46 11.51
C VAL A 107 -16.53 19.42 11.12
N SER A 108 -16.96 20.42 10.36
CA SER A 108 -18.31 20.52 9.79
C SER A 108 -18.21 21.04 8.35
N LYS A 109 -19.33 21.08 7.63
CA LYS A 109 -19.39 21.64 6.27
C LYS A 109 -18.91 23.11 6.19
N SER A 110 -19.01 23.86 7.29
CA SER A 110 -18.54 25.26 7.39
C SER A 110 -17.08 25.39 7.80
N SER A 111 -16.38 24.30 8.12
CA SER A 111 -14.99 24.35 8.50
C SER A 111 -14.10 24.81 7.34
N THR A 112 -13.07 25.59 7.69
CA THR A 112 -12.11 26.11 6.71
C THR A 112 -10.67 25.76 7.12
N PHE A 113 -9.79 25.67 6.12
CA PHE A 113 -8.39 25.30 6.29
C PHE A 113 -7.51 26.22 5.46
N TYR A 114 -6.34 26.54 6.00
CA TYR A 114 -5.30 27.23 5.25
C TYR A 114 -4.19 26.24 4.87
N CYS A 115 -3.79 26.29 3.61
CA CYS A 115 -2.69 25.49 3.05
C CYS A 115 -1.61 26.40 2.44
N GLY A 116 -0.47 26.49 3.09
CA GLY A 116 0.71 27.23 2.59
C GLY A 116 1.70 26.33 1.84
N GLY A 117 1.25 25.18 1.28
CA GLY A 117 2.09 24.23 0.55
C GLY A 117 2.70 23.12 1.40
N TYR A 118 2.78 23.28 2.70
CA TYR A 118 3.26 22.25 3.64
C TYR A 118 2.65 22.45 5.03
N THR A 119 2.88 21.48 5.90
CA THR A 119 2.62 21.58 7.35
C THR A 119 3.72 20.85 8.13
N THR A 120 3.78 21.09 9.42
CA THR A 120 4.62 20.35 10.38
C THR A 120 3.74 19.63 11.37
N VAL A 121 4.23 18.54 11.94
CA VAL A 121 3.54 17.73 12.95
C VAL A 121 4.41 17.69 14.20
N PRO A 122 3.85 17.88 15.41
CA PRO A 122 4.60 17.75 16.64
C PRO A 122 5.34 16.41 16.73
N GLY A 123 6.63 16.44 17.05
CA GLY A 123 7.47 15.24 17.12
C GLY A 123 8.02 14.73 15.78
N TRP A 124 7.73 15.41 14.67
CA TRP A 124 8.28 15.13 13.36
C TRP A 124 9.10 16.32 12.85
N ASN A 125 10.35 16.06 12.49
CA ASN A 125 11.30 17.14 12.18
C ASN A 125 11.16 17.70 10.74
N ASP A 126 10.57 16.94 9.83
CA ASP A 126 10.47 17.32 8.43
C ASP A 126 9.12 17.97 8.11
N ARG A 127 9.12 18.77 7.04
CA ARG A 127 7.91 19.32 6.44
C ARG A 127 7.17 18.24 5.68
N ILE A 128 5.85 18.17 5.89
CA ILE A 128 4.98 17.31 5.09
C ILE A 128 4.33 18.17 4.01
N TRP A 129 4.74 17.94 2.78
CA TRP A 129 4.34 18.75 1.63
C TRP A 129 2.94 18.39 1.13
N CYS A 130 2.24 19.38 0.66
CA CYS A 130 1.04 19.22 -0.15
C CYS A 130 1.44 18.87 -1.60
N SER A 131 0.54 18.25 -2.36
CA SER A 131 0.73 18.07 -3.82
C SER A 131 0.92 19.39 -4.55
N ASN A 132 0.23 20.45 -4.11
CA ASN A 132 0.50 21.82 -4.53
C ASN A 132 1.48 22.48 -3.55
N HIS A 133 2.76 22.55 -3.92
CA HIS A 133 3.83 23.14 -3.10
C HIS A 133 3.67 24.65 -2.90
N SER A 134 2.95 25.35 -3.80
CA SER A 134 2.63 26.77 -3.64
C SER A 134 1.48 27.00 -2.65
N GLY A 135 0.79 25.93 -2.23
CA GLY A 135 -0.37 25.99 -1.35
C GLY A 135 -1.67 26.24 -2.08
N HIS A 136 -2.76 25.89 -1.41
CA HIS A 136 -4.12 26.14 -1.90
C HIS A 136 -4.74 27.44 -1.29
N GLY A 137 -4.00 28.09 -0.37
CA GLY A 137 -4.55 29.23 0.38
C GLY A 137 -5.66 28.83 1.34
N GLN A 138 -6.60 29.74 1.57
CA GLN A 138 -7.79 29.51 2.37
C GLN A 138 -8.80 28.69 1.56
N GLN A 139 -9.33 27.63 2.14
CA GLN A 139 -10.24 26.69 1.48
C GLN A 139 -11.28 26.15 2.46
N THR A 140 -12.48 25.88 1.97
CA THR A 140 -13.53 25.16 2.70
C THR A 140 -13.18 23.69 2.88
N LEU A 141 -13.92 22.97 3.73
CA LEU A 141 -13.77 21.52 3.88
C LEU A 141 -13.95 20.80 2.52
N ILE A 142 -14.96 21.21 1.72
CA ILE A 142 -15.24 20.58 0.43
C ILE A 142 -14.05 20.77 -0.53
N GLU A 143 -13.52 21.99 -0.61
CA GLU A 143 -12.35 22.29 -1.44
C GLU A 143 -11.11 21.53 -0.95
N ALA A 144 -10.89 21.44 0.37
CA ALA A 144 -9.78 20.69 0.95
C ALA A 144 -9.83 19.19 0.62
N VAL A 145 -11.04 18.62 0.58
CA VAL A 145 -11.29 17.23 0.14
C VAL A 145 -11.03 17.10 -1.36
N GLY A 146 -11.61 17.97 -2.18
CA GLY A 146 -11.43 17.97 -3.64
C GLY A 146 -9.98 18.14 -4.07
N HIS A 147 -9.22 19.00 -3.39
CA HIS A 147 -7.79 19.20 -3.61
C HIS A 147 -6.92 18.09 -3.01
N SER A 148 -7.49 17.14 -2.24
CA SER A 148 -6.74 16.14 -1.48
C SER A 148 -5.63 16.78 -0.64
N CYS A 149 -5.92 17.90 0.02
CA CYS A 149 -4.96 18.78 0.67
C CYS A 149 -4.31 18.14 1.91
N ASN A 150 -3.03 17.75 1.83
CA ASN A 150 -2.33 17.11 2.96
C ASN A 150 -2.35 17.93 4.25
N PRO A 151 -2.04 19.25 4.27
CA PRO A 151 -2.11 20.05 5.49
C PRO A 151 -3.49 20.06 6.16
N ALA A 152 -4.58 20.07 5.37
CA ALA A 152 -5.93 20.04 5.92
C ALA A 152 -6.22 18.69 6.59
N PHE A 153 -5.91 17.58 5.92
CA PHE A 153 -6.14 16.24 6.46
C PHE A 153 -5.27 15.92 7.67
N ILE A 154 -4.02 16.40 7.72
CA ILE A 154 -3.17 16.29 8.90
C ILE A 154 -3.78 17.03 10.08
N LYS A 155 -4.28 18.25 9.88
CA LYS A 155 -4.97 19.01 10.94
C LYS A 155 -6.22 18.27 11.44
N MET A 156 -7.02 17.68 10.53
CA MET A 156 -8.16 16.85 10.93
C MET A 156 -7.73 15.66 11.79
N GLY A 157 -6.74 14.90 11.34
CA GLY A 157 -6.21 13.75 12.10
C GLY A 157 -5.70 14.13 13.48
N LEU A 158 -4.92 15.22 13.58
CA LEU A 158 -4.44 15.74 14.86
C LEU A 158 -5.57 16.19 15.79
N SER A 159 -6.65 16.75 15.24
CA SER A 159 -7.81 17.19 16.04
C SER A 159 -8.64 16.04 16.62
N ILE A 160 -8.63 14.89 15.99
CA ILE A 160 -9.28 13.67 16.49
C ILE A 160 -8.53 13.11 17.70
N GLY A 161 -7.20 13.17 17.67
CA GLY A 161 -6.32 12.58 18.66
C GLY A 161 -6.08 11.10 18.45
N THR A 162 -4.95 10.61 18.98
CA THR A 162 -4.41 9.27 18.67
C THR A 162 -5.36 8.15 19.10
N GLU A 163 -5.86 8.19 20.33
CA GLU A 163 -6.70 7.10 20.88
C GLU A 163 -8.02 6.97 20.11
N THR A 164 -8.69 8.08 19.85
CA THR A 164 -9.96 8.10 19.12
C THR A 164 -9.74 7.66 17.67
N TYR A 165 -8.69 8.17 17.03
CA TYR A 165 -8.37 7.80 15.66
C TYR A 165 -8.09 6.30 15.52
N TYR A 166 -7.35 5.73 16.48
CA TYR A 166 -7.07 4.29 16.51
C TYR A 166 -8.36 3.44 16.61
N LYS A 167 -9.34 3.86 17.42
CA LYS A 167 -10.65 3.18 17.51
C LYS A 167 -11.38 3.18 16.17
N TYR A 168 -11.31 4.27 15.41
CA TYR A 168 -11.88 4.29 14.05
C TYR A 168 -11.17 3.34 13.11
N LEU A 169 -9.83 3.26 13.16
CA LEU A 169 -9.07 2.29 12.36
C LEU A 169 -9.51 0.84 12.66
N GLN A 170 -9.69 0.52 13.94
CA GLN A 170 -10.21 -0.80 14.35
C GLN A 170 -11.64 -1.02 13.84
N SER A 171 -12.53 -0.02 13.99
CA SER A 171 -13.93 -0.13 13.53
C SER A 171 -14.06 -0.29 12.01
N PHE A 172 -13.09 0.22 11.24
CA PHE A 172 -12.99 0.00 9.80
C PHE A 172 -12.30 -1.34 9.44
N GLY A 173 -11.89 -2.15 10.42
CA GLY A 173 -11.21 -3.43 10.19
C GLY A 173 -9.78 -3.30 9.66
N LEU A 174 -9.10 -2.19 9.96
CA LEU A 174 -7.76 -1.92 9.45
C LEU A 174 -6.65 -2.29 10.45
N MET A 175 -7.02 -2.61 11.68
CA MET A 175 -6.11 -2.97 12.77
C MET A 175 -6.68 -4.22 13.45
N ASP A 176 -5.94 -5.30 13.42
CA ASP A 176 -6.24 -6.55 14.13
C ASP A 176 -5.76 -6.48 15.59
#